data_0d5cec07c073aac552bc4c01804ba875
#
_entry.id   0d5cec07c073aac552bc4c01804ba875
#
_cell.length_a   1.000
_cell.length_b   1.000
_cell.length_c   1.000
_cell.angle_alpha   90.00
_cell.angle_beta   90.00
_cell.angle_gamma   90.00
#
_symmetry.space_group_name_H-M   'P 1'
#
loop_
_entity.id
_entity.type
_entity.pdbx_description
1 polymer ?
#
loop_
_entity_poly.entity_id
_entity_poly.type
_entity_poly.pdbx_seq_one_letter_code
_entity_poly.pdbx_strand_id
1 'polypeptide(L)'
;MAKTPIPNSEGRARGETEKLTINLGVVDLGQVDLLVQEGFYSNRTDLIRTAIRNQLAVHADEIKRTLARRTLVLGLQHLSRKDLERARAAGELLHIQVVGLAQIAQDVSPELARATIQSVRVLGAFHASAAVRKALADRIL
;
A
#
# COMPACT_ATOMS: atom_id res chain seq x y z
N MET A 1 -10.00 -37.42 -6.68
CA MET A 1 -10.42 -36.01 -6.46
C MET A 1 -9.26 -35.10 -6.81
N ALA A 2 -9.36 -34.37 -7.88
CA ALA A 2 -8.37 -33.36 -8.25
C ALA A 2 -8.45 -32.24 -7.24
N LYS A 3 -7.36 -31.98 -6.50
CA LYS A 3 -7.21 -30.76 -5.72
C LYS A 3 -7.18 -29.61 -6.73
N THR A 4 -8.18 -28.76 -6.68
CA THR A 4 -8.15 -27.47 -7.36
C THR A 4 -6.89 -26.75 -6.86
N PRO A 5 -5.97 -26.31 -7.73
CA PRO A 5 -4.82 -25.53 -7.28
C PRO A 5 -5.39 -24.28 -6.60
N ILE A 6 -5.03 -24.11 -5.35
CA ILE A 6 -5.26 -22.86 -4.65
C ILE A 6 -4.54 -21.79 -5.48
N PRO A 7 -5.24 -20.76 -5.97
CA PRO A 7 -4.55 -19.71 -6.72
C PRO A 7 -3.46 -19.16 -5.84
N ASN A 8 -2.28 -19.12 -6.41
CA ASN A 8 -1.03 -18.77 -5.77
C ASN A 8 -1.22 -17.45 -5.00
N SER A 9 -1.32 -17.53 -3.69
CA SER A 9 -1.48 -16.37 -2.81
C SER A 9 -0.26 -15.44 -2.87
N GLU A 10 0.84 -15.91 -3.45
CA GLU A 10 2.07 -15.14 -3.56
C GLU A 10 1.96 -13.89 -4.45
N GLY A 11 1.15 -13.93 -5.50
CA GLY A 11 0.94 -12.78 -6.37
C GLY A 11 0.07 -11.67 -5.75
N ARG A 12 -0.90 -12.04 -4.93
CA ARG A 12 -1.73 -11.09 -4.16
C ARG A 12 -0.98 -10.49 -2.98
N ALA A 13 -0.19 -11.31 -2.27
CA ALA A 13 0.60 -10.86 -1.14
C ALA A 13 1.66 -9.83 -1.54
N ARG A 14 2.24 -9.92 -2.73
CA ARG A 14 3.24 -8.96 -3.24
C ARG A 14 2.67 -7.59 -3.56
N GLY A 15 1.39 -7.48 -3.94
CA GLY A 15 0.73 -6.21 -4.22
C GLY A 15 0.19 -5.51 -2.98
N GLU A 16 -0.10 -6.26 -1.90
CA GLU A 16 -0.75 -5.75 -0.70
C GLU A 16 0.20 -5.56 0.48
N THR A 17 1.43 -6.03 0.39
CA THR A 17 2.44 -5.92 1.44
C THR A 17 3.74 -5.33 0.90
N GLU A 18 4.41 -4.55 1.73
CA GLU A 18 5.76 -4.04 1.45
C GLU A 18 6.74 -4.60 2.47
N LYS A 19 7.95 -4.89 2.01
CA LYS A 19 9.02 -5.32 2.88
C LYS A 19 9.62 -4.12 3.61
N LEU A 20 9.64 -4.21 4.94
CA LEU A 20 10.28 -3.23 5.80
C LEU A 20 11.43 -3.89 6.54
N THR A 21 12.59 -3.25 6.52
CA THR A 21 13.77 -3.70 7.26
C THR A 21 14.04 -2.72 8.40
N ILE A 22 14.12 -3.23 9.62
CA ILE A 22 14.44 -2.42 10.80
C ILE A 22 15.56 -3.07 11.59
N ASN A 23 16.33 -2.25 12.30
CA ASN A 23 17.31 -2.71 13.27
C ASN A 23 16.73 -2.57 14.67
N LEU A 24 16.77 -3.64 15.46
CA LEU A 24 16.36 -3.63 16.86
C LEU A 24 17.60 -3.73 17.77
N GLY A 25 17.52 -3.12 18.95
CA GLY A 25 18.49 -3.37 20.01
C GLY A 25 18.48 -4.85 20.40
N VAL A 26 19.66 -5.38 20.72
CA VAL A 26 19.80 -6.83 21.01
C VAL A 26 19.02 -7.27 22.26
N VAL A 27 18.83 -6.39 23.23
CA VAL A 27 18.03 -6.67 24.43
C VAL A 27 16.56 -6.76 24.06
N ASP A 28 16.05 -5.85 23.23
CA ASP A 28 14.67 -5.91 22.74
C ASP A 28 14.44 -7.18 21.92
N LEU A 29 15.37 -7.52 21.04
CA LEU A 29 15.28 -8.73 20.23
C LEU A 29 15.27 -9.99 21.11
N GLY A 30 16.08 -10.04 22.17
CA GLY A 30 16.09 -11.13 23.13
C GLY A 30 14.75 -11.31 23.84
N GLN A 31 14.10 -10.21 24.21
CA GLN A 31 12.78 -10.24 24.83
C GLN A 31 11.69 -10.71 23.84
N VAL A 32 11.77 -10.29 22.58
CA VAL A 32 10.91 -10.81 21.52
C VAL A 32 11.07 -12.31 21.37
N ASP A 33 12.30 -12.79 21.30
CA ASP A 33 12.59 -14.24 21.18
C ASP A 33 12.10 -15.02 22.38
N LEU A 34 12.21 -14.46 23.58
CA LEU A 34 11.69 -15.08 24.80
C LEU A 34 10.17 -15.28 24.71
N LEU A 35 9.43 -14.27 24.29
CA LEU A 35 7.98 -14.35 24.17
C LEU A 35 7.54 -15.36 23.09
N VAL A 36 8.29 -15.46 22.00
CA VAL A 36 8.07 -16.48 20.97
C VAL A 36 8.33 -17.87 21.53
N GLN A 37 9.45 -18.06 22.23
CA GLN A 37 9.82 -19.34 22.84
C GLN A 37 8.80 -19.80 23.87
N GLU A 38 8.24 -18.90 24.67
CA GLU A 38 7.21 -19.18 25.67
C GLU A 38 5.81 -19.37 25.06
N GLY A 39 5.65 -19.23 23.77
CA GLY A 39 4.40 -19.52 23.07
C GLY A 39 3.38 -18.39 23.03
N PHE A 40 3.76 -17.16 23.42
CA PHE A 40 2.88 -15.99 23.34
C PHE A 40 2.61 -15.57 21.88
N TYR A 41 3.57 -15.80 21.00
CA TYR A 41 3.50 -15.51 19.57
C TYR A 41 4.11 -16.66 18.77
N SER A 42 3.64 -16.86 17.54
CA SER A 42 4.09 -17.95 16.68
C SER A 42 5.53 -17.78 16.19
N ASN A 43 5.94 -16.52 15.97
CA ASN A 43 7.28 -16.15 15.47
C ASN A 43 7.51 -14.64 15.68
N ARG A 44 8.71 -14.15 15.34
CA ARG A 44 9.07 -12.74 15.44
C ARG A 44 8.11 -11.84 14.67
N THR A 45 7.77 -12.23 13.45
CA THR A 45 6.89 -11.45 12.57
C THR A 45 5.49 -11.31 13.16
N ASP A 46 4.96 -12.36 13.78
CA ASP A 46 3.66 -12.34 14.44
C ASP A 46 3.64 -11.31 15.58
N LEU A 47 4.64 -11.32 16.45
CA LEU A 47 4.78 -10.33 17.50
C LEU A 47 4.87 -8.91 16.94
N ILE A 48 5.74 -8.70 15.95
CA ILE A 48 5.98 -7.37 15.37
C ILE A 48 4.69 -6.83 14.73
N ARG A 49 4.00 -7.63 13.93
CA ARG A 49 2.72 -7.21 13.31
C ARG A 49 1.66 -6.90 14.34
N THR A 50 1.54 -7.72 15.37
CA THR A 50 0.60 -7.49 16.46
C THR A 50 0.91 -6.21 17.22
N ALA A 51 2.18 -5.96 17.54
CA ALA A 51 2.63 -4.74 18.18
C ALA A 51 2.31 -3.49 17.34
N ILE A 52 2.56 -3.54 16.04
CA ILE A 52 2.26 -2.43 15.12
C ILE A 52 0.75 -2.16 15.08
N ARG A 53 -0.09 -3.19 14.93
CA ARG A 53 -1.55 -3.04 14.92
C ARG A 53 -2.06 -2.46 16.24
N ASN A 54 -1.53 -2.90 17.37
CA ASN A 54 -1.89 -2.36 18.67
C ASN A 54 -1.53 -0.88 18.79
N GLN A 55 -0.34 -0.50 18.33
CA GLN A 55 0.08 0.89 18.37
C GLN A 55 -0.72 1.78 17.40
N LEU A 56 -1.04 1.29 16.22
CA LEU A 56 -1.92 2.00 15.28
C LEU A 56 -3.32 2.20 15.88
N ALA A 57 -3.83 1.22 16.61
CA ALA A 57 -5.12 1.34 17.31
C ALA A 57 -5.12 2.44 18.37
N VAL A 58 -4.00 2.64 19.07
CA VAL A 58 -3.83 3.75 20.03
C VAL A 58 -4.00 5.11 19.35
N HIS A 59 -3.55 5.23 18.09
CA HIS A 59 -3.61 6.47 17.33
C HIS A 59 -4.80 6.55 16.35
N ALA A 60 -5.77 5.63 16.45
CA ALA A 60 -6.87 5.51 15.49
C ALA A 60 -7.64 6.81 15.28
N ASP A 61 -7.97 7.52 16.36
CA ASP A 61 -8.73 8.78 16.28
C ASP A 61 -7.95 9.89 15.59
N GLU A 62 -6.64 9.98 15.88
CA GLU A 62 -5.78 10.98 15.24
C GLU A 62 -5.59 10.68 13.75
N ILE A 63 -5.44 9.41 13.40
CA ILE A 63 -5.36 8.97 11.99
C ILE A 63 -6.64 9.39 11.27
N LYS A 64 -7.80 9.08 11.84
CA LYS A 64 -9.10 9.43 11.25
C LYS A 64 -9.26 10.94 11.03
N ARG A 65 -8.90 11.75 12.01
CA ARG A 65 -8.95 13.22 11.92
C ARG A 65 -8.02 13.74 10.83
N THR A 66 -6.81 13.18 10.75
CA THR A 66 -5.80 13.60 9.78
C THR A 66 -6.21 13.22 8.35
N LEU A 67 -6.78 12.02 8.15
CA LEU A 67 -7.31 11.60 6.86
C LEU A 67 -8.38 12.57 6.36
N ALA A 68 -9.34 12.93 7.22
CA ALA A 68 -10.41 13.88 6.87
C ALA A 68 -9.85 15.27 6.55
N ARG A 69 -8.97 15.80 7.40
CA ARG A 69 -8.38 17.13 7.23
C ARG A 69 -7.56 17.25 5.94
N ARG A 70 -6.86 16.18 5.54
CA ARG A 70 -6.00 16.17 4.35
C ARG A 70 -6.67 15.58 3.12
N THR A 71 -7.93 15.22 3.21
CA THR A 71 -8.70 14.58 2.13
C THR A 71 -8.00 13.33 1.60
N LEU A 72 -7.46 12.51 2.52
CA LEU A 72 -6.80 11.25 2.18
C LEU A 72 -7.79 10.09 2.35
N VAL A 73 -7.69 9.10 1.48
CA VAL A 73 -8.51 7.88 1.52
C VAL A 73 -7.66 6.73 2.07
N LEU A 74 -8.17 6.07 3.10
CA LEU A 74 -7.52 4.89 3.67
C LEU A 74 -7.95 3.64 2.90
N GLY A 75 -7.00 2.88 2.40
CA GLY A 75 -7.25 1.58 1.78
C GLY A 75 -6.50 1.35 0.47
N LEU A 76 -7.16 0.64 -0.44
CA LEU A 76 -6.61 0.26 -1.74
C LEU A 76 -7.34 1.02 -2.85
N GLN A 77 -6.59 1.60 -3.75
CA GLN A 77 -7.11 2.23 -4.97
C GLN A 77 -6.43 1.60 -6.19
N HIS A 78 -7.23 1.03 -7.06
CA HIS A 78 -6.77 0.47 -8.33
C HIS A 78 -7.35 1.28 -9.49
N LEU A 79 -6.48 1.79 -10.36
CA LEU A 79 -6.86 2.50 -11.57
C LEU A 79 -6.57 1.64 -12.79
N SER A 80 -7.64 1.19 -13.46
CA SER A 80 -7.55 0.43 -14.70
C SER A 80 -7.36 1.37 -15.89
N ARG A 81 -6.95 0.80 -17.04
CA ARG A 81 -6.91 1.56 -18.29
C ARG A 81 -8.27 2.15 -18.65
N LYS A 82 -9.34 1.38 -18.45
CA LYS A 82 -10.72 1.85 -18.70
C LYS A 82 -11.10 3.04 -17.83
N ASP A 83 -10.71 3.03 -16.56
CA ASP A 83 -10.96 4.13 -15.64
C ASP A 83 -10.32 5.43 -16.15
N LEU A 84 -9.06 5.33 -16.58
CA LEU A 84 -8.32 6.49 -17.09
C LEU A 84 -8.81 6.95 -18.47
N GLU A 85 -9.18 6.04 -19.36
CA GLU A 85 -9.80 6.38 -20.64
C GLU A 85 -11.15 7.11 -20.45
N ARG A 86 -11.92 6.68 -19.47
CA ARG A 86 -13.18 7.32 -19.10
C ARG A 86 -12.97 8.72 -18.54
N ALA A 87 -12.00 8.89 -17.66
CA ALA A 87 -11.61 10.20 -17.13
C ALA A 87 -11.16 11.14 -18.25
N ARG A 88 -10.35 10.64 -19.18
CA ARG A 88 -9.87 11.40 -20.33
C ARG A 88 -11.03 11.84 -21.22
N ALA A 89 -11.97 10.96 -21.53
CA ALA A 89 -13.15 11.27 -22.34
C ALA A 89 -14.05 12.31 -21.67
N ALA A 90 -14.15 12.29 -20.35
CA ALA A 90 -14.91 13.26 -19.55
C ALA A 90 -14.15 14.58 -19.30
N GLY A 91 -12.87 14.67 -19.67
CA GLY A 91 -12.03 15.84 -19.39
C GLY A 91 -11.71 15.99 -17.90
N GLU A 92 -11.79 14.91 -17.12
CA GLU A 92 -11.52 14.93 -15.69
C GLU A 92 -10.03 14.74 -15.39
N LEU A 93 -9.54 15.49 -14.41
CA LEU A 93 -8.21 15.34 -13.86
C LEU A 93 -8.31 14.67 -12.49
N LEU A 94 -7.56 13.59 -12.32
CA LEU A 94 -7.60 12.77 -11.11
C LEU A 94 -6.49 13.18 -10.13
N HIS A 95 -6.85 13.22 -8.87
CA HIS A 95 -5.91 13.39 -7.76
C HIS A 95 -5.87 12.11 -6.94
N ILE A 96 -4.74 11.42 -6.97
CA ILE A 96 -4.55 10.21 -6.18
C ILE A 96 -4.10 10.62 -4.79
N GLN A 97 -4.92 10.36 -3.77
CA GLN A 97 -4.68 10.74 -2.38
C GLN A 97 -5.01 9.57 -1.47
N VAL A 98 -4.04 8.67 -1.28
CA VAL A 98 -4.26 7.37 -0.64
C VAL A 98 -3.28 7.15 0.50
N VAL A 99 -3.81 6.62 1.60
CA VAL A 99 -3.03 6.00 2.67
C VAL A 99 -3.26 4.50 2.60
N GLY A 100 -2.27 3.77 2.08
CA GLY A 100 -2.36 2.35 1.79
C GLY A 100 -1.68 2.00 0.48
N LEU A 101 -2.42 1.48 -0.49
CA LEU A 101 -1.90 1.12 -1.80
C LEU A 101 -2.66 1.86 -2.90
N ALA A 102 -1.92 2.55 -3.76
CA ALA A 102 -2.43 3.02 -5.05
C ALA A 102 -1.73 2.24 -6.17
N GLN A 103 -2.51 1.69 -7.07
CA GLN A 103 -2.00 0.86 -8.16
C GLN A 103 -2.58 1.31 -9.49
N ILE A 104 -1.71 1.54 -10.46
CA ILE A 104 -2.07 1.80 -11.85
C ILE A 104 -1.80 0.54 -12.65
N ALA A 105 -2.78 0.08 -13.42
CA ALA A 105 -2.66 -1.13 -14.24
C ALA A 105 -1.47 -1.05 -15.20
N GLN A 106 -0.82 -2.18 -15.44
CA GLN A 106 0.40 -2.27 -16.26
C GLN A 106 0.16 -1.92 -17.73
N ASP A 107 -1.07 -2.04 -18.21
CA ASP A 107 -1.45 -1.73 -19.60
C ASP A 107 -1.79 -0.24 -19.83
N VAL A 108 -1.63 0.59 -18.82
CA VAL A 108 -1.78 2.05 -18.94
C VAL A 108 -0.54 2.65 -19.58
N SER A 109 -0.72 3.44 -20.64
CA SER A 109 0.39 4.15 -21.28
C SER A 109 0.81 5.38 -20.47
N PRO A 110 2.09 5.80 -20.58
CA PRO A 110 2.55 7.04 -19.94
C PRO A 110 1.74 8.27 -20.36
N GLU A 111 1.34 8.34 -21.63
CA GLU A 111 0.56 9.45 -22.20
C GLU A 111 -0.83 9.52 -21.56
N LEU A 112 -1.51 8.36 -21.42
CA LEU A 112 -2.81 8.28 -20.78
C LEU A 112 -2.74 8.67 -19.31
N ALA A 113 -1.74 8.18 -18.60
CA ALA A 113 -1.51 8.53 -17.20
C ALA A 113 -1.29 10.03 -17.02
N ARG A 114 -0.44 10.63 -17.86
CA ARG A 114 -0.14 12.06 -17.77
C ARG A 114 -1.33 12.93 -18.17
N ALA A 115 -2.16 12.47 -19.09
CA ALA A 115 -3.36 13.19 -19.53
C ALA A 115 -4.48 13.22 -18.47
N THR A 116 -4.48 12.25 -17.53
CA THR A 116 -5.59 12.06 -16.60
C THR A 116 -5.22 12.26 -15.13
N ILE A 117 -3.96 12.05 -14.75
CA ILE A 117 -3.52 12.12 -13.35
C ILE A 117 -2.79 13.44 -13.11
N GLN A 118 -3.39 14.31 -12.34
CA GLN A 118 -2.83 15.63 -12.01
C GLN A 118 -1.84 15.59 -10.86
N SER A 119 -2.09 14.76 -9.85
CA SER A 119 -1.22 14.65 -8.70
C SER A 119 -1.31 13.25 -8.06
N VAL A 120 -0.20 12.83 -7.46
CA VAL A 120 -0.12 11.55 -6.73
C VAL A 120 0.44 11.83 -5.34
N ARG A 121 -0.37 11.52 -4.32
CA ARG A 121 0.04 11.58 -2.92
C ARG A 121 -0.32 10.25 -2.27
N VAL A 122 0.69 9.41 -2.06
CA VAL A 122 0.49 8.07 -1.49
C VAL A 122 1.41 7.90 -0.30
N LEU A 123 0.82 7.51 0.81
CA LEU A 123 1.53 7.01 1.98
C LEU A 123 1.31 5.50 2.06
N GLY A 124 2.37 4.74 2.02
CA GLY A 124 2.34 3.28 1.88
C GLY A 124 3.05 2.87 0.60
N ALA A 125 2.33 2.30 -0.36
CA ALA A 125 2.90 1.83 -1.61
C ALA A 125 2.19 2.43 -2.83
N PHE A 126 2.99 2.81 -3.83
CA PHE A 126 2.51 3.22 -5.14
C PHE A 126 3.08 2.30 -6.21
N HIS A 127 2.22 1.53 -6.88
CA HIS A 127 2.61 0.59 -7.92
C HIS A 127 2.13 1.05 -9.29
N ALA A 128 3.07 1.23 -10.18
CA ALA A 128 2.85 1.56 -11.58
C ALA A 128 4.04 1.05 -12.40
N SER A 129 3.89 0.97 -13.72
CA SER A 129 5.02 0.66 -14.60
C SER A 129 6.12 1.72 -14.46
N ALA A 130 7.35 1.35 -14.76
CA ALA A 130 8.48 2.28 -14.72
C ALA A 130 8.24 3.50 -15.64
N ALA A 131 7.65 3.29 -16.81
CA ALA A 131 7.34 4.36 -17.76
C ALA A 131 6.29 5.33 -17.23
N VAL A 132 5.24 4.82 -16.57
CA VAL A 132 4.20 5.65 -15.94
C VAL A 132 4.77 6.42 -14.75
N ARG A 133 5.55 5.78 -13.89
CA ARG A 133 6.21 6.46 -12.76
C ARG A 133 7.12 7.59 -13.23
N LYS A 134 7.87 7.37 -14.29
CA LYS A 134 8.72 8.40 -14.90
C LYS A 134 7.89 9.56 -15.46
N ALA A 135 6.79 9.26 -16.14
CA ALA A 135 5.89 10.27 -16.69
C ALA A 135 5.22 11.12 -15.62
N LEU A 136 4.97 10.56 -14.43
CA LEU A 136 4.32 11.22 -13.30
C LEU A 136 5.31 11.76 -12.26
N ALA A 137 6.62 11.65 -12.47
CA ALA A 137 7.63 11.96 -11.45
C ALA A 137 7.50 13.39 -10.89
N ASP A 138 7.15 14.36 -11.73
CA ASP A 138 6.94 15.75 -11.33
C ASP A 138 5.61 16.00 -10.60
N ARG A 139 4.72 15.01 -10.57
CA ARG A 139 3.38 15.08 -9.96
C ARG A 139 3.25 14.22 -8.69
N ILE A 140 4.27 13.45 -8.37
CA ILE A 140 4.34 12.67 -7.13
C ILE A 140 4.81 13.58 -6.01
N LEU A 141 3.97 13.74 -5.00
CA LEU A 141 4.20 14.62 -3.85
C LEU A 141 4.84 13.85 -2.69
#